data_0bd04d49363929caf2e91ac803776e26
#
_entry.id   0bd04d49363929caf2e91ac803776e26
#
_cell.length_a   1.000
_cell.length_b   1.000
_cell.length_c   1.000
_cell.angle_alpha   90.00
_cell.angle_beta   90.00
_cell.angle_gamma   90.00
#
_symmetry.space_group_name_H-M   'P 1'
#
loop_
_entity.id
_entity.type
_entity.pdbx_description
1 polymer ?
#
loop_
_entity_poly.entity_id
_entity_poly.type
_entity_poly.pdbx_seq_one_letter_code
_entity_poly.pdbx_strand_id
1 'polypeptide(L)'
;MKGGVGKSTLATNIANHLSDKLGQKILLIDIDPQFNATQCVMDTSKYVAHIKSGGDSICDIFYSSKIRLSTMTGPLVNTPKELADITPIQLNDNFHIVPGSLGLYKIEMKPGEGIENKLRRFLKIHENDYDYVIIDTPPTPSVWMSSALIASDYYLIPAKPDPLSITGIDLLDSIINEKRENFDLKIECAGIVFNMVEGNSNLYEESLRYFNNQKRWRNKIFKSYLSKRTELARNQTRGLFINNLTDEDMKFSLSKITDELLSRVGDL
;
A
#
# COMPACT_ATOMS: atom_id res chain seq x y z
N MET A 1 -6.67 2.34 13.37
CA MET A 1 -6.66 0.90 12.96
C MET A 1 -5.54 0.17 13.68
N LYS A 2 -5.71 -1.14 13.93
CA LYS A 2 -4.66 -1.96 14.55
C LYS A 2 -3.49 -2.15 13.58
N GLY A 3 -2.25 -1.95 14.03
CA GLY A 3 -1.07 -2.37 13.30
C GLY A 3 -0.99 -3.90 13.20
N GLY A 4 -0.27 -4.43 12.23
CA GLY A 4 -0.03 -5.88 12.13
C GLY A 4 -1.20 -6.71 11.60
N VAL A 5 -2.11 -6.13 10.80
CA VAL A 5 -3.14 -6.90 10.08
C VAL A 5 -2.65 -7.44 8.72
N GLY A 6 -1.37 -7.21 8.40
CA GLY A 6 -0.74 -7.70 7.17
C GLY A 6 -1.05 -6.89 5.92
N LYS A 7 -1.21 -5.55 6.04
CA LYS A 7 -1.42 -4.65 4.88
C LYS A 7 -0.29 -4.78 3.86
N SER A 8 0.94 -4.49 4.28
CA SER A 8 2.13 -4.56 3.43
C SER A 8 2.32 -5.95 2.84
N THR A 9 2.05 -7.01 3.62
CA THR A 9 2.06 -8.39 3.15
C THR A 9 1.07 -8.60 2.00
N LEU A 10 -0.17 -8.18 2.17
CA LEU A 10 -1.20 -8.34 1.14
C LEU A 10 -0.87 -7.49 -0.09
N ALA A 11 -0.52 -6.21 0.09
CA ALA A 11 -0.19 -5.30 -0.99
C ALA A 11 0.96 -5.83 -1.87
N THR A 12 2.06 -6.24 -1.24
CA THR A 12 3.24 -6.75 -1.95
C THR A 12 2.97 -8.07 -2.66
N ASN A 13 2.16 -8.96 -2.08
CA ASN A 13 1.84 -10.24 -2.70
C ASN A 13 0.82 -10.10 -3.84
N ILE A 14 -0.17 -9.21 -3.74
CA ILE A 14 -1.05 -8.88 -4.87
C ILE A 14 -0.22 -8.26 -6.01
N ALA A 15 0.65 -7.28 -5.71
CA ALA A 15 1.53 -6.66 -6.70
C ALA A 15 2.39 -7.69 -7.43
N ASN A 16 3.03 -8.60 -6.68
CA ASN A 16 3.82 -9.67 -7.26
C ASN A 16 2.96 -10.65 -8.08
N HIS A 17 1.77 -11.00 -7.62
CA HIS A 17 0.89 -11.92 -8.35
C HIS A 17 0.43 -11.32 -9.68
N LEU A 18 0.01 -10.06 -9.68
CA LEU A 18 -0.37 -9.33 -10.90
C LEU A 18 0.78 -9.27 -11.91
N SER A 19 1.98 -8.98 -11.44
CA SER A 19 3.18 -8.89 -12.31
C SER A 19 3.65 -10.26 -12.79
N ASP A 20 3.85 -11.23 -11.88
CA ASP A 20 4.49 -12.52 -12.16
C ASP A 20 3.56 -13.51 -12.86
N LYS A 21 2.27 -13.55 -12.49
CA LYS A 21 1.30 -14.51 -13.02
C LYS A 21 0.42 -13.95 -14.12
N LEU A 22 0.09 -12.66 -14.06
CA LEU A 22 -0.81 -12.05 -15.04
C LEU A 22 -0.08 -11.12 -16.02
N GLY A 23 1.23 -10.92 -15.87
CA GLY A 23 2.07 -10.14 -16.78
C GLY A 23 1.78 -8.64 -16.78
N GLN A 24 1.06 -8.14 -15.76
CA GLN A 24 0.68 -6.74 -15.65
C GLN A 24 1.86 -5.88 -15.20
N LYS A 25 1.96 -4.66 -15.71
CA LYS A 25 2.95 -3.67 -15.28
C LYS A 25 2.49 -3.00 -13.99
N ILE A 26 3.20 -3.21 -12.91
CA ILE A 26 2.81 -2.80 -11.55
C ILE A 26 3.79 -1.78 -10.99
N LEU A 27 3.24 -0.70 -10.43
CA LEU A 27 3.96 0.19 -9.54
C LEU A 27 3.49 -0.02 -8.10
N LEU A 28 4.38 -0.44 -7.22
CA LEU A 28 4.17 -0.43 -5.79
C LEU A 28 4.69 0.87 -5.21
N ILE A 29 3.88 1.54 -4.37
CA ILE A 29 4.29 2.75 -3.66
C ILE A 29 4.19 2.48 -2.16
N ASP A 30 5.30 2.63 -1.46
CA ASP A 30 5.35 2.49 -0.01
C ASP A 30 5.33 3.88 0.65
N ILE A 31 4.13 4.31 1.10
CA ILE A 31 3.93 5.61 1.76
C ILE A 31 3.84 5.47 3.30
N ASP A 32 4.09 4.27 3.85
CA ASP A 32 4.21 4.09 5.30
C ASP A 32 5.60 4.55 5.76
N PRO A 33 5.71 5.49 6.73
CA PRO A 33 7.01 5.86 7.30
C PRO A 33 7.82 4.68 7.85
N GLN A 34 7.18 3.56 8.19
CA GLN A 34 7.86 2.32 8.60
C GLN A 34 8.43 1.52 7.43
N PHE A 35 8.09 1.85 6.20
CA PHE A 35 8.52 1.27 4.91
C PHE A 35 8.56 -0.28 4.89
N ASN A 36 7.52 -0.89 5.47
CA ASN A 36 7.42 -2.36 5.55
C ASN A 36 7.27 -3.02 4.18
N ALA A 37 6.55 -2.42 3.23
CA ALA A 37 6.41 -2.96 1.88
C ALA A 37 7.76 -2.99 1.15
N THR A 38 8.57 -1.94 1.31
CA THR A 38 9.94 -1.89 0.77
C THR A 38 10.79 -3.03 1.29
N GLN A 39 10.75 -3.28 2.60
CA GLN A 39 11.50 -4.38 3.24
C GLN A 39 11.02 -5.76 2.80
N CYS A 40 9.74 -5.89 2.39
CA CYS A 40 9.20 -7.15 1.87
C CYS A 40 9.69 -7.47 0.45
N VAL A 41 10.00 -6.47 -0.37
CA VAL A 41 10.32 -6.67 -1.80
C VAL A 41 11.77 -6.40 -2.15
N MET A 42 12.52 -5.76 -1.25
CA MET A 42 13.90 -5.36 -1.48
C MET A 42 14.79 -5.77 -0.31
N ASP A 43 15.91 -6.38 -0.62
CA ASP A 43 16.95 -6.66 0.38
C ASP A 43 17.50 -5.37 1.00
N THR A 44 17.73 -5.39 2.32
CA THR A 44 18.21 -4.23 3.07
C THR A 44 19.51 -3.65 2.51
N SER A 45 20.43 -4.50 2.05
CA SER A 45 21.71 -4.04 1.50
C SER A 45 21.52 -3.30 0.17
N LYS A 46 20.61 -3.78 -0.69
CA LYS A 46 20.23 -3.13 -1.94
C LYS A 46 19.54 -1.79 -1.69
N TYR A 47 18.61 -1.74 -0.72
CA TYR A 47 17.95 -0.49 -0.33
C TYR A 47 18.97 0.55 0.17
N VAL A 48 19.86 0.16 1.09
CA VAL A 48 20.91 1.06 1.61
C VAL A 48 21.84 1.55 0.52
N ALA A 49 22.25 0.66 -0.41
CA ALA A 49 23.09 1.03 -1.54
C ALA A 49 22.38 2.04 -2.46
N HIS A 50 21.08 1.81 -2.76
CA HIS A 50 20.27 2.71 -3.57
C HIS A 50 20.19 4.11 -2.95
N ILE A 51 19.86 4.23 -1.67
CA ILE A 51 19.78 5.52 -0.98
C ILE A 51 21.16 6.21 -0.91
N LYS A 52 22.25 5.46 -0.64
CA LYS A 52 23.60 6.03 -0.60
C LYS A 52 24.09 6.53 -1.97
N SER A 53 23.63 5.93 -3.06
CA SER A 53 23.94 6.40 -4.42
C SER A 53 23.10 7.60 -4.86
N GLY A 54 22.23 8.14 -4.01
CA GLY A 54 21.34 9.25 -4.34
C GLY A 54 20.09 8.82 -5.12
N GLY A 55 19.71 7.54 -5.02
CA GLY A 55 18.49 7.02 -5.64
C GLY A 55 17.23 7.56 -4.99
N ASP A 56 16.14 7.59 -5.76
CA ASP A 56 14.87 8.18 -5.37
C ASP A 56 14.09 7.33 -4.38
N SER A 57 13.32 7.99 -3.54
CA SER A 57 12.41 7.42 -2.56
C SER A 57 11.08 8.17 -2.54
N ILE A 58 10.13 7.69 -1.78
CA ILE A 58 8.84 8.36 -1.55
C ILE A 58 9.01 9.81 -1.07
N CYS A 59 10.09 10.12 -0.36
CA CYS A 59 10.37 11.47 0.13
C CYS A 59 10.56 12.47 -1.01
N ASP A 60 11.12 12.04 -2.14
CA ASP A 60 11.41 12.92 -3.29
C ASP A 60 10.12 13.42 -3.93
N ILE A 61 9.02 12.65 -3.88
CA ILE A 61 7.69 13.09 -4.29
C ILE A 61 7.18 14.23 -3.40
N PHE A 62 7.50 14.19 -2.11
CA PHE A 62 6.94 15.12 -1.12
C PHE A 62 7.85 16.32 -0.80
N TYR A 63 9.14 16.28 -1.12
CA TYR A 63 10.00 17.45 -0.96
C TYR A 63 9.53 18.59 -1.86
N SER A 64 9.43 19.80 -1.29
CA SER A 64 9.02 20.98 -2.02
C SER A 64 10.23 21.68 -2.63
N SER A 65 10.18 21.99 -3.91
CA SER A 65 11.22 22.75 -4.65
C SER A 65 11.45 24.16 -4.12
N LYS A 66 10.65 24.66 -3.16
CA LYS A 66 10.62 26.08 -2.77
C LYS A 66 11.39 26.44 -1.50
N ILE A 67 12.05 25.52 -0.79
CA ILE A 67 12.87 25.87 0.34
C ILE A 67 14.35 25.89 -0.09
N ARG A 68 14.71 26.78 -0.99
CA ARG A 68 16.08 27.28 -1.09
C ARG A 68 16.27 28.30 0.04
N LEU A 69 16.75 27.90 1.18
CA LEU A 69 17.41 28.81 2.10
C LEU A 69 18.80 29.09 1.52
N SER A 70 18.89 30.14 0.71
CA SER A 70 20.06 30.52 -0.07
C SER A 70 21.13 31.28 0.74
N THR A 71 21.33 30.98 2.01
CA THR A 71 22.26 31.80 2.83
C THR A 71 23.24 31.03 3.68
N MET A 72 23.52 29.75 3.39
CA MET A 72 24.62 29.09 4.09
C MET A 72 25.54 28.38 3.10
N THR A 73 26.82 28.77 3.12
CA THR A 73 27.94 28.05 2.52
C THR A 73 28.08 26.69 3.20
N GLY A 74 27.48 25.66 2.62
CA GLY A 74 27.56 24.27 2.99
C GLY A 74 27.49 23.38 1.76
N PRO A 75 27.90 22.10 1.83
CA PRO A 75 27.84 21.21 0.68
C PRO A 75 26.42 21.11 0.16
N LEU A 76 26.28 21.02 -1.15
CA LEU A 76 25.04 21.02 -1.93
C LEU A 76 24.00 20.13 -1.28
N VAL A 77 23.01 20.73 -0.64
CA VAL A 77 21.78 20.08 -0.24
C VAL A 77 21.05 19.71 -1.54
N ASN A 78 20.66 18.47 -1.70
CA ASN A 78 19.93 17.95 -2.86
C ASN A 78 18.89 18.97 -3.32
N THR A 79 19.06 19.47 -4.55
CA THR A 79 18.02 20.26 -5.21
C THR A 79 16.81 19.35 -5.37
N PRO A 80 15.60 19.79 -4.97
CA PRO A 80 14.40 18.99 -5.19
C PRO A 80 14.28 18.65 -6.67
N LYS A 81 14.04 17.38 -6.97
CA LYS A 81 13.78 16.89 -8.31
C LYS A 81 12.39 17.35 -8.78
N GLU A 82 12.23 17.53 -10.09
CA GLU A 82 10.89 17.59 -10.65
C GLU A 82 10.23 16.22 -10.53
N LEU A 83 8.89 16.17 -10.40
CA LEU A 83 8.17 14.91 -10.24
C LEU A 83 8.40 13.94 -11.41
N ALA A 84 8.62 14.46 -12.61
CA ALA A 84 8.92 13.69 -13.81
C ALA A 84 10.31 13.03 -13.80
N ASP A 85 11.24 13.55 -12.99
CA ASP A 85 12.61 13.02 -12.89
C ASP A 85 12.76 11.94 -11.81
N ILE A 86 11.68 11.68 -11.05
CA ILE A 86 11.67 10.64 -10.01
C ILE A 86 11.51 9.29 -10.68
N THR A 87 12.50 8.42 -10.49
CA THR A 87 12.55 7.11 -11.15
C THR A 87 12.25 5.98 -10.16
N PRO A 88 11.14 5.24 -10.34
CA PRO A 88 10.88 4.03 -9.59
C PRO A 88 11.96 2.98 -9.79
N ILE A 89 12.25 2.18 -8.76
CA ILE A 89 13.20 1.08 -8.82
C ILE A 89 12.54 -0.09 -9.55
N GLN A 90 13.20 -0.62 -10.56
CA GLN A 90 12.79 -1.83 -11.24
C GLN A 90 13.20 -3.06 -10.38
N LEU A 91 12.22 -3.86 -9.97
CA LEU A 91 12.41 -5.12 -9.26
C LEU A 91 12.50 -6.29 -10.26
N ASN A 92 11.66 -6.26 -11.30
CA ASN A 92 11.72 -7.10 -12.50
C ASN A 92 11.06 -6.34 -13.67
N ASP A 93 10.92 -6.99 -14.84
CA ASP A 93 10.45 -6.33 -16.08
C ASP A 93 9.07 -5.66 -15.94
N ASN A 94 8.19 -6.20 -15.10
CA ASN A 94 6.84 -5.72 -14.90
C ASN A 94 6.54 -5.24 -13.48
N PHE A 95 7.51 -5.21 -12.59
CA PHE A 95 7.30 -4.82 -11.20
C PHE A 95 8.31 -3.76 -10.75
N HIS A 96 7.80 -2.56 -10.50
CA HIS A 96 8.57 -1.41 -10.04
C HIS A 96 8.11 -0.97 -8.65
N ILE A 97 8.99 -0.27 -7.92
CA ILE A 97 8.66 0.30 -6.61
C ILE A 97 9.18 1.73 -6.47
N VAL A 98 8.36 2.61 -5.88
CA VAL A 98 8.84 3.82 -5.18
C VAL A 98 9.05 3.42 -3.73
N PRO A 99 10.31 3.28 -3.27
CA PRO A 99 10.58 2.76 -1.94
C PRO A 99 10.21 3.77 -0.85
N GLY A 100 9.72 3.26 0.25
CA GLY A 100 9.42 4.03 1.46
C GLY A 100 10.68 4.57 2.14
N SER A 101 10.50 5.51 3.06
CA SER A 101 11.60 6.11 3.80
C SER A 101 11.16 6.64 5.16
N LEU A 102 11.99 6.45 6.18
CA LEU A 102 11.84 7.13 7.49
C LEU A 102 11.81 8.65 7.38
N GLY A 103 12.31 9.20 6.25
CA GLY A 103 12.28 10.63 6.00
C GLY A 103 10.87 11.23 5.99
N LEU A 104 9.83 10.42 5.73
CA LEU A 104 8.43 10.84 5.82
C LEU A 104 8.07 11.41 7.19
N TYR A 105 8.62 10.88 8.30
CA TYR A 105 8.40 11.46 9.64
C TYR A 105 8.88 12.92 9.74
N LYS A 106 9.99 13.26 9.09
CA LYS A 106 10.49 14.66 9.11
C LYS A 106 9.58 15.58 8.30
N ILE A 107 9.04 15.10 7.20
CA ILE A 107 8.12 15.86 6.35
C ILE A 107 6.79 16.05 7.07
N GLU A 108 6.29 15.04 7.79
CA GLU A 108 5.06 15.09 8.58
C GLU A 108 5.11 16.14 9.70
N MET A 109 6.28 16.34 10.30
CA MET A 109 6.47 17.38 11.34
C MET A 109 6.34 18.81 10.80
N LYS A 110 6.56 19.03 9.51
CA LYS A 110 6.45 20.33 8.82
C LYS A 110 5.89 20.13 7.43
N PRO A 111 4.62 19.77 7.30
CA PRO A 111 4.01 19.54 6.00
C PRO A 111 3.94 20.86 5.22
N GLY A 112 4.33 20.81 3.95
CA GLY A 112 4.16 21.94 3.01
C GLY A 112 2.69 22.04 2.57
N GLU A 113 2.29 23.20 2.05
CA GLU A 113 0.97 23.39 1.46
C GLU A 113 0.72 22.42 0.29
N GLY A 114 -0.48 21.83 0.25
CA GLY A 114 -0.92 20.94 -0.82
C GLY A 114 -0.14 19.63 -0.92
N ILE A 115 0.50 19.20 0.19
CA ILE A 115 1.28 17.97 0.28
C ILE A 115 0.42 16.75 -0.10
N GLU A 116 -0.86 16.76 0.25
CA GLU A 116 -1.79 15.66 -0.02
C GLU A 116 -1.98 15.39 -1.52
N ASN A 117 -1.81 16.40 -2.37
CA ASN A 117 -1.99 16.28 -3.82
C ASN A 117 -0.74 15.86 -4.58
N LYS A 118 0.43 15.80 -3.94
CA LYS A 118 1.70 15.53 -4.64
C LYS A 118 1.76 14.14 -5.23
N LEU A 119 1.31 13.12 -4.48
CA LEU A 119 1.26 11.75 -4.96
C LEU A 119 0.36 11.63 -6.19
N ARG A 120 -0.83 12.23 -6.16
CA ARG A 120 -1.75 12.25 -7.32
C ARG A 120 -1.10 12.90 -8.54
N ARG A 121 -0.33 14.00 -8.36
CA ARG A 121 0.38 14.66 -9.46
C ARG A 121 1.48 13.77 -10.03
N PHE A 122 2.23 13.07 -9.18
CA PHE A 122 3.23 12.10 -9.60
C PHE A 122 2.59 10.96 -10.42
N LEU A 123 1.51 10.38 -9.93
CA LEU A 123 0.82 9.30 -10.62
C LEU A 123 0.22 9.74 -11.96
N LYS A 124 -0.25 10.98 -12.06
CA LYS A 124 -0.75 11.52 -13.34
C LYS A 124 0.33 11.61 -14.42
N ILE A 125 1.60 11.81 -14.04
CA ILE A 125 2.72 11.80 -14.98
C ILE A 125 2.96 10.39 -15.53
N HIS A 126 2.73 9.36 -14.69
CA HIS A 126 3.01 7.96 -14.97
C HIS A 126 1.75 7.13 -15.31
N GLU A 127 0.61 7.78 -15.62
CA GLU A 127 -0.67 7.07 -15.80
C GLU A 127 -0.67 6.05 -16.93
N ASN A 128 0.20 6.21 -17.94
CA ASN A 128 0.31 5.30 -19.08
C ASN A 128 1.47 4.29 -18.95
N ASP A 129 2.25 4.35 -17.87
CA ASP A 129 3.42 3.50 -17.69
C ASP A 129 3.08 2.17 -17.01
N TYR A 130 1.96 2.12 -16.27
CA TYR A 130 1.55 1.01 -15.42
C TYR A 130 0.08 0.66 -15.60
N ASP A 131 -0.22 -0.65 -15.57
CA ASP A 131 -1.60 -1.14 -15.60
C ASP A 131 -2.28 -0.94 -14.24
N TYR A 132 -1.53 -1.14 -13.14
CA TYR A 132 -2.01 -0.90 -11.78
C TYR A 132 -0.95 -0.24 -10.90
N VAL A 133 -1.42 0.62 -10.02
CA VAL A 133 -0.63 1.19 -8.92
C VAL A 133 -1.18 0.70 -7.59
N ILE A 134 -0.34 0.11 -6.77
CA ILE A 134 -0.69 -0.36 -5.41
C ILE A 134 0.04 0.51 -4.40
N ILE A 135 -0.72 1.13 -3.48
CA ILE A 135 -0.18 2.03 -2.46
C ILE A 135 -0.32 1.37 -1.08
N ASP A 136 0.81 1.05 -0.45
CA ASP A 136 0.83 0.59 0.95
C ASP A 136 0.86 1.78 1.90
N THR A 137 -0.10 1.83 2.83
CA THR A 137 -0.38 2.99 3.68
C THR A 137 -0.14 2.70 5.16
N PRO A 138 0.16 3.75 5.98
CA PRO A 138 0.26 3.58 7.42
C PRO A 138 -1.08 3.13 8.04
N PRO A 139 -1.04 2.49 9.23
CA PRO A 139 -2.24 2.02 9.92
C PRO A 139 -3.07 3.14 10.56
N THR A 140 -2.53 4.33 10.68
CA THR A 140 -3.13 5.47 11.37
C THR A 140 -3.58 6.54 10.39
N PRO A 141 -4.65 7.29 10.71
CA PRO A 141 -4.99 8.50 9.96
C PRO A 141 -3.83 9.48 9.99
N SER A 142 -3.37 9.88 8.82
CA SER A 142 -2.23 10.78 8.65
C SER A 142 -2.34 11.51 7.32
N VAL A 143 -1.47 12.47 7.08
CA VAL A 143 -1.34 13.13 5.77
C VAL A 143 -1.03 12.14 4.66
N TRP A 144 -0.30 11.07 4.99
CA TRP A 144 0.06 9.99 4.05
C TRP A 144 -1.15 9.17 3.62
N MET A 145 -2.03 8.80 4.59
CA MET A 145 -3.29 8.15 4.25
C MET A 145 -4.17 9.06 3.40
N SER A 146 -4.27 10.35 3.72
CA SER A 146 -5.03 11.31 2.91
C SER A 146 -4.47 11.42 1.50
N SER A 147 -3.13 11.49 1.36
CA SER A 147 -2.44 11.53 0.07
C SER A 147 -2.71 10.29 -0.78
N ALA A 148 -2.68 9.11 -0.16
CA ALA A 148 -3.01 7.86 -0.84
C ALA A 148 -4.47 7.81 -1.29
N LEU A 149 -5.43 8.20 -0.43
CA LEU A 149 -6.86 8.22 -0.80
C LEU A 149 -7.16 9.20 -1.94
N ILE A 150 -6.51 10.39 -1.95
CA ILE A 150 -6.66 11.39 -3.01
C ILE A 150 -6.12 10.89 -4.34
N ALA A 151 -5.10 10.04 -4.29
CA ALA A 151 -4.40 9.52 -5.46
C ALA A 151 -4.96 8.20 -6.00
N SER A 152 -5.99 7.63 -5.36
CA SER A 152 -6.51 6.29 -5.67
C SER A 152 -7.94 6.32 -6.17
N ASP A 153 -8.29 5.37 -7.05
CA ASP A 153 -9.66 5.11 -7.51
C ASP A 153 -10.38 4.14 -6.56
N TYR A 154 -9.64 3.20 -5.96
CA TYR A 154 -10.17 2.17 -5.07
C TYR A 154 -9.34 2.05 -3.79
N TYR A 155 -9.98 1.58 -2.72
CA TYR A 155 -9.29 1.14 -1.51
C TYR A 155 -9.73 -0.26 -1.09
N LEU A 156 -8.78 -1.06 -0.61
CA LEU A 156 -8.99 -2.41 -0.08
C LEU A 156 -8.68 -2.42 1.43
N ILE A 157 -9.50 -3.10 2.22
CA ILE A 157 -9.35 -3.18 3.67
C ILE A 157 -8.90 -4.57 4.09
N PRO A 158 -7.62 -4.78 4.39
CA PRO A 158 -7.17 -5.99 5.06
C PRO A 158 -7.60 -5.99 6.53
N ALA A 159 -8.20 -7.08 6.98
CA ALA A 159 -8.69 -7.22 8.34
C ALA A 159 -8.30 -8.57 8.95
N LYS A 160 -8.03 -8.58 10.26
CA LYS A 160 -8.02 -9.84 11.03
C LYS A 160 -9.43 -10.12 11.51
N PRO A 161 -9.82 -11.41 11.64
CA PRO A 161 -11.09 -11.76 12.24
C PRO A 161 -11.00 -11.62 13.77
N ASP A 162 -11.00 -10.37 14.25
CA ASP A 162 -11.01 -10.05 15.68
C ASP A 162 -11.90 -8.82 15.96
N PRO A 163 -12.49 -8.67 17.17
CA PRO A 163 -13.41 -7.59 17.50
C PRO A 163 -12.80 -6.19 17.35
N LEU A 164 -11.50 -6.02 17.61
CA LEU A 164 -10.82 -4.73 17.48
C LEU A 164 -10.68 -4.32 16.02
N SER A 165 -10.46 -5.28 15.12
CA SER A 165 -10.43 -5.02 13.68
C SER A 165 -11.78 -4.58 13.16
N ILE A 166 -12.86 -5.17 13.65
CA ILE A 166 -14.25 -4.78 13.29
C ILE A 166 -14.50 -3.31 13.64
N THR A 167 -14.28 -2.93 14.90
CA THR A 167 -14.43 -1.53 15.34
C THR A 167 -13.52 -0.58 14.54
N GLY A 168 -12.30 -1.04 14.22
CA GLY A 168 -11.35 -0.27 13.44
C GLY A 168 -11.78 0.00 12.00
N ILE A 169 -12.56 -0.90 11.40
CA ILE A 169 -13.11 -0.72 10.04
C ILE A 169 -14.21 0.34 10.04
N ASP A 170 -15.09 0.34 11.01
CA ASP A 170 -16.16 1.34 11.10
C ASP A 170 -15.58 2.75 11.33
N LEU A 171 -14.52 2.87 12.14
CA LEU A 171 -13.81 4.13 12.33
C LEU A 171 -13.09 4.58 11.05
N LEU A 172 -12.39 3.65 10.36
CA LEU A 172 -11.74 3.95 9.09
C LEU A 172 -12.74 4.48 8.06
N ASP A 173 -13.89 3.87 8.00
CA ASP A 173 -14.97 4.25 7.12
C ASP A 173 -15.47 5.68 7.37
N SER A 174 -15.63 6.06 8.63
CA SER A 174 -15.98 7.44 8.99
C SER A 174 -14.91 8.43 8.54
N ILE A 175 -13.63 8.09 8.70
CA ILE A 175 -12.49 8.90 8.24
C ILE A 175 -12.48 9.04 6.72
N ILE A 176 -12.70 7.94 6.00
CA ILE A 176 -12.73 7.97 4.52
C ILE A 176 -13.90 8.83 4.03
N ASN A 177 -15.06 8.74 4.67
CA ASN A 177 -16.21 9.59 4.30
C ASN A 177 -15.92 11.07 4.54
N GLU A 178 -15.34 11.42 5.69
CA GLU A 178 -14.87 12.79 5.95
C GLU A 178 -13.91 13.27 4.85
N LYS A 179 -12.95 12.43 4.44
CA LYS A 179 -12.02 12.79 3.36
C LYS A 179 -12.71 12.90 2.00
N ARG A 180 -13.68 12.04 1.71
CA ARG A 180 -14.51 12.15 0.50
C ARG A 180 -15.19 13.50 0.41
N GLU A 181 -15.83 13.95 1.49
CA GLU A 181 -16.50 15.24 1.54
C GLU A 181 -15.53 16.42 1.42
N ASN A 182 -14.42 16.37 2.17
CA ASN A 182 -13.45 17.46 2.21
C ASN A 182 -12.67 17.65 0.90
N PHE A 183 -12.45 16.59 0.13
CA PHE A 183 -11.64 16.59 -1.09
C PHE A 183 -12.41 16.23 -2.36
N ASP A 184 -13.74 16.09 -2.27
CA ASP A 184 -14.61 15.65 -3.39
C ASP A 184 -14.09 14.36 -4.07
N LEU A 185 -13.74 13.35 -3.25
CA LEU A 185 -13.14 12.12 -3.76
C LEU A 185 -14.20 11.15 -4.29
N LYS A 186 -13.91 10.58 -5.47
CA LYS A 186 -14.72 9.52 -6.09
C LYS A 186 -14.21 8.11 -5.77
N ILE A 187 -13.32 7.99 -4.79
CA ILE A 187 -12.71 6.70 -4.41
C ILE A 187 -13.77 5.69 -3.95
N GLU A 188 -13.66 4.44 -4.42
CA GLU A 188 -14.60 3.38 -4.09
C GLU A 188 -13.98 2.30 -3.19
N CYS A 189 -14.83 1.62 -2.42
CA CYS A 189 -14.41 0.49 -1.61
C CYS A 189 -14.41 -0.79 -2.46
N ALA A 190 -13.25 -1.34 -2.76
CA ALA A 190 -13.12 -2.65 -3.39
C ALA A 190 -13.59 -3.78 -2.45
N GLY A 191 -13.39 -3.64 -1.15
CA GLY A 191 -13.94 -4.57 -0.17
C GLY A 191 -13.04 -4.82 1.05
N ILE A 192 -13.40 -5.86 1.81
CA ILE A 192 -12.68 -6.32 2.99
C ILE A 192 -12.12 -7.70 2.70
N VAL A 193 -10.79 -7.86 2.83
CA VAL A 193 -10.09 -9.16 2.75
C VAL A 193 -9.68 -9.59 4.14
N PHE A 194 -10.17 -10.73 4.58
CA PHE A 194 -9.67 -11.31 5.83
C PHE A 194 -8.26 -11.88 5.64
N ASN A 195 -7.40 -11.54 6.57
CA ASN A 195 -6.00 -11.93 6.57
C ASN A 195 -5.62 -12.53 7.93
N MET A 196 -4.62 -13.40 7.92
CA MET A 196 -4.15 -14.10 9.12
C MET A 196 -5.28 -14.87 9.83
N VAL A 197 -6.17 -15.50 9.04
CA VAL A 197 -7.22 -16.36 9.57
C VAL A 197 -6.58 -17.62 10.14
N GLU A 198 -6.89 -17.94 11.39
CA GLU A 198 -6.50 -19.21 12.02
C GLU A 198 -7.54 -20.29 11.69
N GLY A 199 -7.08 -21.51 11.36
CA GLY A 199 -7.98 -22.61 11.01
C GLY A 199 -8.99 -22.89 12.13
N ASN A 200 -10.23 -23.20 11.78
CA ASN A 200 -11.36 -23.46 12.67
C ASN A 200 -11.66 -22.34 13.69
N SER A 201 -11.47 -21.09 13.27
CA SER A 201 -11.68 -19.93 14.13
C SER A 201 -13.15 -19.52 14.16
N ASN A 202 -13.83 -19.70 15.30
CA ASN A 202 -15.16 -19.14 15.55
C ASN A 202 -15.19 -17.61 15.29
N LEU A 203 -14.06 -16.92 15.55
CA LEU A 203 -13.92 -15.48 15.33
C LEU A 203 -14.09 -15.10 13.85
N TYR A 204 -13.64 -15.94 12.91
CA TYR A 204 -13.84 -15.70 11.49
C TYR A 204 -15.32 -15.75 11.13
N GLU A 205 -16.03 -16.80 11.57
CA GLU A 205 -17.47 -16.94 11.34
C GLU A 205 -18.29 -15.82 12.00
N GLU A 206 -17.91 -15.42 13.21
CA GLU A 206 -18.54 -14.28 13.90
C GLU A 206 -18.31 -12.97 13.15
N SER A 207 -17.09 -12.74 12.66
CA SER A 207 -16.77 -11.56 11.85
C SER A 207 -17.55 -11.53 10.54
N LEU A 208 -17.68 -12.67 9.84
CA LEU A 208 -18.50 -12.79 8.64
C LEU A 208 -19.96 -12.45 8.90
N ARG A 209 -20.54 -13.01 9.99
CA ARG A 209 -21.93 -12.71 10.38
C ARG A 209 -22.12 -11.25 10.70
N TYR A 210 -21.19 -10.63 11.43
CA TYR A 210 -21.25 -9.20 11.75
C TYR A 210 -21.34 -8.36 10.48
N PHE A 211 -20.38 -8.51 9.56
CA PHE A 211 -20.34 -7.69 8.35
C PHE A 211 -21.51 -7.99 7.38
N ASN A 212 -21.94 -9.26 7.27
CA ASN A 212 -23.08 -9.62 6.43
C ASN A 212 -24.41 -9.03 6.93
N ASN A 213 -24.52 -8.78 8.25
CA ASN A 213 -25.68 -8.12 8.84
C ASN A 213 -25.65 -6.60 8.66
N GLN A 214 -24.52 -6.02 8.32
CA GLN A 214 -24.38 -4.59 8.04
C GLN A 214 -24.69 -4.31 6.57
N LYS A 215 -25.74 -3.56 6.28
CA LYS A 215 -26.17 -3.20 4.91
C LYS A 215 -25.01 -2.67 4.06
N ARG A 216 -24.10 -1.90 4.68
CA ARG A 216 -22.95 -1.28 4.04
C ARG A 216 -21.89 -2.29 3.59
N TRP A 217 -21.65 -3.35 4.37
CA TRP A 217 -20.55 -4.29 4.19
C TRP A 217 -20.96 -5.63 3.56
N ARG A 218 -22.26 -5.92 3.49
CA ARG A 218 -22.82 -7.23 3.07
C ARG A 218 -22.20 -7.80 1.81
N ASN A 219 -21.95 -6.98 0.80
CA ASN A 219 -21.40 -7.40 -0.49
C ASN A 219 -19.94 -6.98 -0.68
N LYS A 220 -19.29 -6.49 0.38
CA LYS A 220 -17.92 -5.99 0.33
C LYS A 220 -16.88 -6.97 0.89
N ILE A 221 -17.31 -8.08 1.47
CA ILE A 221 -16.38 -9.11 1.97
C ILE A 221 -15.91 -9.96 0.81
N PHE A 222 -14.61 -10.21 0.73
CA PHE A 222 -14.04 -11.15 -0.22
C PHE A 222 -14.37 -12.58 0.17
N LYS A 223 -14.59 -13.44 -0.83
CA LYS A 223 -14.93 -14.86 -0.62
C LYS A 223 -13.73 -15.65 -0.11
N SER A 224 -12.53 -15.26 -0.53
CA SER A 224 -11.27 -15.89 -0.13
C SER A 224 -10.54 -15.06 0.91
N TYR A 225 -9.71 -15.72 1.72
CA TYR A 225 -8.91 -15.12 2.76
C TYR A 225 -7.49 -15.69 2.78
N LEU A 226 -6.54 -15.00 3.42
CA LEU A 226 -5.22 -15.54 3.68
C LEU A 226 -5.13 -16.12 5.08
N SER A 227 -4.73 -17.38 5.16
CA SER A 227 -4.49 -18.07 6.43
C SER A 227 -3.25 -17.51 7.13
N LYS A 228 -3.21 -17.59 8.46
CA LYS A 228 -2.01 -17.28 9.23
C LYS A 228 -0.94 -18.34 8.98
N ARG A 229 0.23 -17.88 8.51
CA ARG A 229 1.39 -18.74 8.28
C ARG A 229 2.65 -18.08 8.85
N THR A 230 3.30 -18.77 9.77
CA THR A 230 4.56 -18.30 10.38
C THR A 230 5.68 -18.25 9.34
N GLU A 231 5.64 -19.16 8.37
CA GLU A 231 6.60 -19.23 7.28
C GLU A 231 6.56 -17.98 6.39
N LEU A 232 5.36 -17.45 6.10
CA LEU A 232 5.22 -16.22 5.33
C LEU A 232 5.93 -15.04 6.00
N ALA A 233 5.77 -14.86 7.31
CA ALA A 233 6.44 -13.79 8.05
C ALA A 233 7.98 -13.91 8.01
N ARG A 234 8.52 -15.14 8.06
CA ARG A 234 9.97 -15.38 7.93
C ARG A 234 10.49 -15.13 6.51
N ASN A 235 9.71 -15.48 5.50
CA ASN A 235 10.12 -15.39 4.11
C ASN A 235 10.01 -13.96 3.57
N GLN A 236 9.09 -13.13 4.09
CA GLN A 236 9.01 -11.72 3.74
C GLN A 236 10.32 -10.96 4.00
N THR A 237 11.00 -11.23 5.11
CA THR A 237 12.32 -10.61 5.40
C THR A 237 13.41 -11.04 4.44
N ARG A 238 13.15 -12.04 3.60
CA ARG A 238 14.06 -12.57 2.56
C ARG A 238 13.63 -12.17 1.15
N GLY A 239 12.61 -11.32 1.01
CA GLY A 239 12.06 -10.91 -0.28
C GLY A 239 11.34 -12.04 -1.03
N LEU A 240 10.82 -13.05 -0.32
CA LEU A 240 10.07 -14.15 -0.91
C LEU A 240 8.57 -13.89 -0.84
N PHE A 241 7.91 -14.01 -1.97
CA PHE A 241 6.46 -13.86 -2.11
C PHE A 241 5.73 -15.19 -1.93
N ILE A 242 4.41 -15.12 -1.73
CA ILE A 242 3.53 -16.31 -1.65
C ILE A 242 3.70 -17.19 -2.90
N ASN A 243 3.85 -16.60 -4.08
CA ASN A 243 4.07 -17.33 -5.34
C ASN A 243 5.34 -18.20 -5.32
N ASN A 244 6.32 -17.87 -4.49
CA ASN A 244 7.58 -18.61 -4.35
C ASN A 244 7.56 -19.68 -3.25
N LEU A 245 6.48 -19.75 -2.45
CA LEU A 245 6.35 -20.75 -1.39
C LEU A 245 5.91 -22.10 -1.95
N THR A 246 6.04 -23.14 -1.14
CA THR A 246 5.51 -24.49 -1.44
C THR A 246 4.05 -24.67 -1.04
N ASP A 247 3.45 -23.71 -0.32
CA ASP A 247 2.06 -23.75 0.16
C ASP A 247 1.08 -23.44 -0.99
N GLU A 248 0.58 -24.48 -1.64
CA GLU A 248 -0.36 -24.36 -2.77
C GLU A 248 -1.71 -23.76 -2.35
N ASP A 249 -2.18 -24.01 -1.12
CA ASP A 249 -3.42 -23.42 -0.61
C ASP A 249 -3.32 -21.91 -0.50
N MET A 250 -2.14 -21.43 -0.07
CA MET A 250 -1.89 -20.00 0.01
C MET A 250 -1.81 -19.34 -1.37
N LYS A 251 -1.15 -19.99 -2.33
CA LYS A 251 -1.10 -19.52 -3.73
C LYS A 251 -2.50 -19.45 -4.33
N PHE A 252 -3.29 -20.51 -4.14
CA PHE A 252 -4.68 -20.54 -4.61
C PHE A 252 -5.53 -19.45 -3.97
N SER A 253 -5.41 -19.25 -2.66
CA SER A 253 -6.13 -18.18 -1.95
C SER A 253 -5.74 -16.79 -2.46
N LEU A 254 -4.44 -16.54 -2.69
CA LEU A 254 -3.96 -15.28 -3.27
C LEU A 254 -4.50 -15.04 -4.68
N SER A 255 -4.46 -16.07 -5.54
CA SER A 255 -5.05 -16.00 -6.89
C SER A 255 -6.53 -15.62 -6.82
N LYS A 256 -7.32 -16.31 -6.00
CA LYS A 256 -8.75 -16.01 -5.84
C LYS A 256 -9.03 -14.61 -5.32
N ILE A 257 -8.21 -14.12 -4.38
CA ILE A 257 -8.31 -12.73 -3.89
C ILE A 257 -8.00 -11.75 -5.02
N THR A 258 -6.97 -12.02 -5.83
CA THR A 258 -6.57 -11.14 -6.92
C THR A 258 -7.62 -11.14 -8.03
N ASP A 259 -8.13 -12.31 -8.45
CA ASP A 259 -9.21 -12.44 -9.45
C ASP A 259 -10.46 -11.66 -9.01
N GLU A 260 -10.86 -11.82 -7.72
CA GLU A 260 -12.01 -11.10 -7.18
C GLU A 260 -11.76 -9.59 -7.09
N LEU A 261 -10.53 -9.15 -6.78
CA LEU A 261 -10.16 -7.74 -6.78
C LEU A 261 -10.32 -7.15 -8.19
N LEU A 262 -9.76 -7.78 -9.21
CA LEU A 262 -9.86 -7.34 -10.60
C LEU A 262 -11.34 -7.24 -11.05
N SER A 263 -12.14 -8.25 -10.73
CA SER A 263 -13.59 -8.22 -11.02
C SER A 263 -14.32 -7.04 -10.34
N ARG A 264 -13.89 -6.64 -9.14
CA ARG A 264 -14.53 -5.54 -8.39
C ARG A 264 -14.09 -4.15 -8.84
N VAL A 265 -12.91 -4.03 -9.44
CA VAL A 265 -12.42 -2.76 -10.00
C VAL A 265 -12.77 -2.60 -11.50
N GLY A 266 -13.45 -3.58 -12.09
CA GLY A 266 -14.02 -3.45 -13.42
C GLY A 266 -13.11 -3.89 -14.57
N ASP A 267 -12.05 -4.68 -14.27
CA ASP A 267 -11.04 -5.10 -15.26
C ASP A 267 -11.16 -6.58 -15.69
N LEU A 268 -12.32 -7.23 -15.46
CA LEU A 268 -12.65 -8.59 -15.90
C LEU A 268 -13.97 -8.63 -16.65
#